data_646469f73cf89775d09a29bec51f8595
#
_entry.id   646469f73cf89775d09a29bec51f8595
#
_cell.length_a   1.000
_cell.length_b   1.000
_cell.length_c   1.000
_cell.angle_alpha   90.00
_cell.angle_beta   90.00
_cell.angle_gamma   90.00
#
_symmetry.space_group_name_H-M   'P 1'
#
loop_
_entity.id
_entity.type
_entity.pdbx_description
1 polymer ?
#
loop_
_entity_poly.entity_id
_entity_poly.type
_entity_poly.pdbx_seq_one_letter_code
_entity_poly.pdbx_strand_id
1 'polypeptide(L)'
;MNYKSATISALFLWTFVSFARADVTITNLGVDSFAATAMNADGTVVVGGSGVYGSSGAFRWTSTTGMQYLGGLSGYGRSVVRGVSYDGSVVVGYCDNSTTVAAIPFRWTAETGMEAIQSPPEGLCGSGNPTLAMGVSGDGTVIVGIRCPGNSSRPIRWTAPATPIDIGGEGQYSSSVYATNRDGSVSCCWRLIPAQTGTSSFLRAAMIGNGNPQLLETLNNFSDSIALCLTPDGHFVGGYSSDTTGQDKAVRWNAAGQIQNLGSLPNWLPGGNPGPGQNYRATGISEDGRIIVGSADSNNPGEERGFLWTEALGMVGLNEYLTSLGFNLAGTNLKQAVAVSADGSVIAGTGTFDGQLRSFLIRGLHLVAPLCPADLNANRVVDAQDLAVLLAFWGPAPVFAQADINGDQIVDSSDLAFILSAWGSCPN
;
A
#
# COMPACT_ATOMS: atom_id res chain seq x y z
N MET A 1 9.12 43.46 -61.48
CA MET A 1 9.03 43.70 -60.03
C MET A 1 9.06 42.33 -59.33
N ASN A 2 10.22 41.98 -58.78
CA ASN A 2 10.42 40.69 -58.13
C ASN A 2 10.26 40.90 -56.62
N TYR A 3 9.22 40.34 -56.01
CA TYR A 3 9.09 40.21 -54.56
C TYR A 3 9.87 38.98 -54.07
N LYS A 4 10.95 39.24 -53.31
CA LYS A 4 11.65 38.21 -52.54
C LYS A 4 10.86 37.96 -51.24
N SER A 5 10.35 36.75 -51.11
CA SER A 5 9.77 36.23 -49.85
C SER A 5 10.91 35.96 -48.86
N ALA A 6 10.93 36.67 -47.73
CA ALA A 6 11.83 36.39 -46.61
C ALA A 6 11.15 35.41 -45.65
N THR A 7 11.67 34.17 -45.61
CA THR A 7 11.27 33.18 -44.63
C THR A 7 11.98 33.46 -43.31
N ILE A 8 11.23 33.92 -42.33
CA ILE A 8 11.72 34.05 -40.93
C ILE A 8 11.56 32.67 -40.26
N SER A 9 12.65 31.94 -40.13
CA SER A 9 12.69 30.77 -39.28
C SER A 9 12.75 31.19 -37.80
N ALA A 10 11.62 31.15 -37.13
CA ALA A 10 11.60 31.27 -35.68
C ALA A 10 12.12 30.00 -35.04
N LEU A 11 13.33 30.07 -34.49
CA LEU A 11 13.87 29.04 -33.63
C LEU A 11 13.11 29.08 -32.30
N PHE A 12 12.08 28.25 -32.12
CA PHE A 12 11.48 28.02 -30.82
C PHE A 12 12.46 27.15 -29.98
N LEU A 13 13.18 27.80 -29.07
CA LEU A 13 13.87 27.09 -27.98
C LEU A 13 12.78 26.51 -27.06
N TRP A 14 12.57 25.22 -27.18
CA TRP A 14 11.77 24.46 -26.22
C TRP A 14 12.54 24.38 -24.89
N THR A 15 12.30 25.30 -23.99
CA THR A 15 12.64 25.09 -22.58
C THR A 15 11.57 24.18 -22.00
N PHE A 16 11.85 22.90 -21.94
CA PHE A 16 11.09 21.96 -21.11
C PHE A 16 11.22 22.40 -19.65
N VAL A 17 10.24 23.12 -19.15
CA VAL A 17 10.13 23.37 -17.71
C VAL A 17 9.55 22.10 -17.10
N SER A 18 10.43 21.23 -16.64
CA SER A 18 10.09 20.01 -15.94
C SER A 18 9.74 20.36 -14.48
N PHE A 19 8.53 20.85 -14.23
CA PHE A 19 8.06 21.11 -12.87
C PHE A 19 7.74 19.84 -12.07
N ALA A 20 7.50 18.70 -12.73
CA ALA A 20 7.16 17.44 -12.05
C ALA A 20 8.32 16.73 -11.35
N ARG A 21 9.57 17.18 -11.54
CA ARG A 21 10.77 16.50 -11.03
C ARG A 21 11.36 17.14 -9.77
N ALA A 22 11.07 18.41 -9.47
CA ALA A 22 11.78 19.14 -8.42
C ALA A 22 11.53 18.57 -7.01
N ASP A 23 10.42 17.88 -6.79
CA ASP A 23 9.98 17.44 -5.46
C ASP A 23 10.03 15.92 -5.25
N VAL A 24 10.10 15.09 -6.31
CA VAL A 24 10.17 13.64 -6.15
C VAL A 24 11.57 13.21 -5.70
N THR A 25 11.62 12.49 -4.60
CA THR A 25 12.86 11.95 -4.04
C THR A 25 12.75 10.45 -3.79
N ILE A 26 13.85 9.73 -4.00
CA ILE A 26 13.99 8.33 -3.64
C ILE A 26 15.03 8.23 -2.53
N THR A 27 14.61 7.81 -1.35
CA THR A 27 15.48 7.65 -0.20
C THR A 27 15.69 6.16 0.07
N ASN A 28 16.95 5.73 0.03
CA ASN A 28 17.37 4.44 0.56
C ASN A 28 17.48 4.55 2.08
N LEU A 29 16.77 3.72 2.84
CA LEU A 29 16.72 3.79 4.30
C LEU A 29 17.95 3.16 5.00
N GLY A 30 18.86 2.60 4.23
CA GLY A 30 20.28 2.51 4.62
C GLY A 30 20.76 1.24 5.32
N VAL A 31 19.93 0.24 5.65
CA VAL A 31 20.42 -0.99 6.31
C VAL A 31 20.16 -2.23 5.46
N ASP A 32 21.22 -3.00 5.23
CA ASP A 32 21.17 -4.22 4.42
C ASP A 32 20.29 -5.30 5.08
N SER A 33 19.53 -6.00 4.24
CA SER A 33 18.66 -7.11 4.64
C SER A 33 17.46 -6.75 5.53
N PHE A 34 17.08 -5.46 5.59
CA PHE A 34 15.87 -5.01 6.27
C PHE A 34 14.76 -4.64 5.29
N ALA A 35 13.58 -5.21 5.50
CA ALA A 35 12.40 -4.99 4.68
C ALA A 35 11.38 -4.12 5.41
N ALA A 36 10.91 -3.05 4.75
CA ALA A 36 9.74 -2.31 5.20
C ALA A 36 8.51 -3.21 5.15
N THR A 37 7.64 -3.13 6.16
CA THR A 37 6.38 -3.87 6.25
C THR A 37 5.17 -2.96 6.34
N ALA A 38 5.32 -1.77 6.93
CA ALA A 38 4.24 -0.80 7.02
C ALA A 38 4.80 0.63 7.14
N MET A 39 3.91 1.61 6.92
CA MET A 39 4.19 3.03 7.02
C MET A 39 2.97 3.72 7.64
N ASN A 40 3.20 4.78 8.43
CA ASN A 40 2.12 5.57 8.99
C ASN A 40 1.46 6.47 7.91
N ALA A 41 0.37 7.13 8.27
CA ALA A 41 -0.50 7.82 7.32
C ALA A 41 0.16 8.94 6.53
N ASP A 42 1.03 9.73 7.15
CA ASP A 42 1.71 10.87 6.51
C ASP A 42 3.07 10.49 5.89
N GLY A 43 3.46 9.21 5.96
CA GLY A 43 4.72 8.74 5.41
C GLY A 43 5.97 9.16 6.21
N THR A 44 5.82 9.69 7.43
CA THR A 44 6.96 10.13 8.25
C THR A 44 7.63 9.00 9.02
N VAL A 45 6.90 7.90 9.26
CA VAL A 45 7.36 6.70 9.98
C VAL A 45 7.26 5.48 9.09
N VAL A 46 8.38 4.79 8.92
CA VAL A 46 8.44 3.47 8.27
C VAL A 46 8.85 2.43 9.29
N VAL A 47 8.16 1.31 9.31
CA VAL A 47 8.47 0.19 10.20
C VAL A 47 8.71 -1.09 9.41
N GLY A 48 9.46 -2.00 10.00
CA GLY A 48 9.76 -3.26 9.35
C GLY A 48 10.71 -4.13 10.17
N GLY A 49 11.36 -5.06 9.49
CA GLY A 49 12.25 -5.99 10.17
C GLY A 49 13.27 -6.67 9.26
N SER A 50 14.22 -7.34 9.90
CA SER A 50 15.17 -8.21 9.21
C SER A 50 14.49 -9.50 8.77
N GLY A 51 14.70 -9.88 7.51
CA GLY A 51 14.33 -11.21 7.01
C GLY A 51 15.23 -12.34 7.50
N VAL A 52 16.31 -12.03 8.22
CA VAL A 52 17.31 -13.00 8.66
C VAL A 52 16.91 -13.59 10.01
N TYR A 53 16.77 -14.92 10.09
CA TYR A 53 16.58 -15.64 11.35
C TYR A 53 17.75 -15.39 12.30
N GLY A 54 17.44 -15.09 13.57
CA GLY A 54 18.45 -14.90 14.63
C GLY A 54 18.86 -13.46 14.89
N SER A 55 18.33 -12.49 14.14
CA SER A 55 18.50 -11.07 14.47
C SER A 55 17.20 -10.47 14.98
N SER A 56 17.24 -9.82 16.15
CA SER A 56 16.14 -8.99 16.68
C SER A 56 15.99 -7.74 15.82
N GLY A 57 15.31 -7.90 14.67
CA GLY A 57 15.40 -6.95 13.57
C GLY A 57 14.21 -6.02 13.41
N ALA A 58 13.30 -5.93 14.40
CA ALA A 58 12.22 -4.93 14.35
C ALA A 58 12.81 -3.52 14.37
N PHE A 59 12.40 -2.66 13.43
CA PHE A 59 12.85 -1.28 13.36
C PHE A 59 11.70 -0.30 13.17
N ARG A 60 11.95 0.93 13.58
CA ARG A 60 11.19 2.14 13.25
C ARG A 60 12.15 3.17 12.68
N TRP A 61 11.83 3.72 11.53
CA TRP A 61 12.62 4.74 10.88
C TRP A 61 11.83 6.06 10.79
N THR A 62 12.51 7.17 11.01
CA THR A 62 12.03 8.52 10.69
C THR A 62 13.16 9.33 10.07
N SER A 63 12.83 10.42 9.38
CA SER A 63 13.85 11.31 8.79
C SER A 63 14.72 12.00 9.84
N THR A 64 14.23 12.16 11.07
CA THR A 64 14.93 12.85 12.17
C THR A 64 15.83 11.92 12.98
N THR A 65 15.40 10.67 13.21
CA THR A 65 16.15 9.72 14.07
C THR A 65 16.94 8.69 13.26
N GLY A 66 16.67 8.59 11.95
CA GLY A 66 17.14 7.46 11.17
C GLY A 66 16.51 6.15 11.64
N MET A 67 17.21 5.04 11.46
CA MET A 67 16.74 3.70 11.85
C MET A 67 16.96 3.47 13.34
N GLN A 68 15.87 3.21 14.05
CA GLN A 68 15.82 2.85 15.46
C GLN A 68 15.41 1.39 15.60
N TYR A 69 16.25 0.57 16.24
CA TYR A 69 15.90 -0.80 16.57
C TYR A 69 14.97 -0.85 17.77
N LEU A 70 13.90 -1.64 17.67
CA LEU A 70 12.86 -1.71 18.69
C LEU A 70 13.15 -2.77 19.78
N GLY A 71 14.19 -3.60 19.54
CA GLY A 71 14.53 -4.69 20.45
C GLY A 71 13.63 -5.92 20.28
N GLY A 72 13.49 -6.70 21.34
CA GLY A 72 12.68 -7.92 21.39
C GLY A 72 12.26 -8.24 22.81
N LEU A 73 11.31 -9.15 22.95
CA LEU A 73 10.87 -9.67 24.25
C LEU A 73 11.89 -10.70 24.76
N SER A 74 12.12 -10.69 26.08
CA SER A 74 13.03 -11.63 26.75
C SER A 74 12.64 -13.09 26.46
N GLY A 75 13.59 -13.91 26.06
CA GLY A 75 13.37 -15.32 25.71
C GLY A 75 12.96 -15.59 24.26
N TYR A 76 12.81 -14.53 23.43
CA TYR A 76 12.49 -14.64 22.01
C TYR A 76 13.63 -14.09 21.15
N GLY A 77 14.04 -14.85 20.13
CA GLY A 77 15.22 -14.54 19.31
C GLY A 77 14.94 -13.61 18.13
N ARG A 78 13.67 -13.42 17.73
CA ARG A 78 13.28 -12.62 16.59
C ARG A 78 12.05 -11.77 16.91
N SER A 79 12.05 -10.51 16.47
CA SER A 79 10.88 -9.63 16.47
C SER A 79 10.46 -9.30 15.03
N VAL A 80 9.17 -9.43 14.76
CA VAL A 80 8.56 -9.23 13.44
C VAL A 80 7.50 -8.14 13.56
N VAL A 81 7.70 -7.03 12.85
CA VAL A 81 6.71 -5.94 12.78
C VAL A 81 5.64 -6.27 11.74
N ARG A 82 4.38 -5.93 12.04
CA ARG A 82 3.25 -6.12 11.14
C ARG A 82 2.46 -4.84 10.88
N GLY A 83 2.38 -3.92 11.82
CA GLY A 83 1.59 -2.71 11.68
C GLY A 83 2.11 -1.54 12.47
N VAL A 84 1.68 -0.36 12.09
CA VAL A 84 1.94 0.92 12.76
C VAL A 84 0.65 1.74 12.78
N SER A 85 0.40 2.49 13.88
CA SER A 85 -0.74 3.40 14.00
C SER A 85 -0.65 4.57 13.02
N TYR A 86 -1.75 5.27 12.81
CA TYR A 86 -1.87 6.34 11.84
C TYR A 86 -0.89 7.51 12.12
N ASP A 87 -0.65 7.79 13.39
CA ASP A 87 0.31 8.80 13.86
C ASP A 87 1.76 8.28 14.01
N GLY A 88 1.99 6.99 13.81
CA GLY A 88 3.29 6.35 13.94
C GLY A 88 3.77 6.13 15.37
N SER A 89 2.91 6.33 16.39
CA SER A 89 3.27 6.22 17.82
C SER A 89 3.24 4.79 18.34
N VAL A 90 2.41 3.91 17.77
CA VAL A 90 2.25 2.52 18.18
C VAL A 90 2.70 1.59 17.07
N VAL A 91 3.60 0.64 17.38
CA VAL A 91 4.03 -0.43 16.48
C VAL A 91 3.60 -1.76 17.06
N VAL A 92 3.06 -2.64 16.21
CA VAL A 92 2.62 -3.98 16.61
C VAL A 92 3.24 -5.08 15.77
N GLY A 93 3.28 -6.27 16.33
CA GLY A 93 3.81 -7.45 15.69
C GLY A 93 3.92 -8.61 16.67
N TYR A 94 4.87 -9.47 16.47
CA TYR A 94 5.12 -10.59 17.35
C TYR A 94 6.61 -10.90 17.50
N CYS A 95 6.97 -11.51 18.61
CA CYS A 95 8.28 -12.11 18.81
C CYS A 95 8.14 -13.63 18.73
N ASP A 96 9.05 -14.28 18.03
CA ASP A 96 9.09 -15.73 17.92
C ASP A 96 10.46 -16.31 18.30
N ASN A 97 10.45 -17.61 18.53
CA ASN A 97 11.67 -18.37 18.76
C ASN A 97 11.83 -19.37 17.62
N SER A 98 12.99 -19.33 16.94
CA SER A 98 13.31 -20.20 15.81
C SER A 98 13.32 -21.70 16.17
N THR A 99 13.41 -22.04 17.44
CA THR A 99 13.48 -23.42 17.93
C THR A 99 12.15 -23.98 18.43
N THR A 100 11.17 -23.12 18.66
CA THR A 100 9.83 -23.50 19.11
C THR A 100 8.78 -22.80 18.26
N VAL A 101 7.60 -23.38 18.11
CA VAL A 101 6.48 -22.77 17.36
C VAL A 101 5.84 -21.62 18.15
N ALA A 102 6.38 -21.27 19.32
CA ALA A 102 5.83 -20.23 20.19
C ALA A 102 6.11 -18.84 19.63
N ALA A 103 5.05 -18.06 19.49
CA ALA A 103 5.14 -16.63 19.23
C ALA A 103 4.23 -15.86 20.17
N ILE A 104 4.67 -14.67 20.58
CA ILE A 104 3.95 -13.77 21.48
C ILE A 104 3.73 -12.42 20.81
N PRO A 105 2.50 -11.88 20.79
CA PRO A 105 2.25 -10.58 20.21
C PRO A 105 2.84 -9.48 21.08
N PHE A 106 3.31 -8.40 20.45
CA PHE A 106 3.84 -7.23 21.12
C PHE A 106 3.17 -5.93 20.65
N ARG A 107 3.19 -4.96 21.54
CA ARG A 107 2.95 -3.55 21.31
C ARG A 107 4.21 -2.78 21.72
N TRP A 108 4.63 -1.84 20.88
CA TRP A 108 5.76 -0.96 21.18
C TRP A 108 5.31 0.51 21.12
N THR A 109 5.79 1.31 22.04
CA THR A 109 5.72 2.78 21.98
C THR A 109 7.07 3.36 22.38
N ALA A 110 7.30 4.64 22.06
CA ALA A 110 8.54 5.31 22.47
C ALA A 110 8.65 5.48 24.01
N GLU A 111 7.52 5.49 24.72
CA GLU A 111 7.47 5.67 26.18
C GLU A 111 7.77 4.37 26.93
N THR A 112 7.18 3.25 26.52
CA THR A 112 7.25 1.99 27.25
C THR A 112 8.24 0.98 26.66
N GLY A 113 8.68 1.21 25.41
CA GLY A 113 9.42 0.20 24.65
C GLY A 113 8.51 -0.95 24.20
N MET A 114 9.09 -2.13 24.01
CA MET A 114 8.37 -3.32 23.57
C MET A 114 7.77 -4.08 24.77
N GLU A 115 6.45 -4.24 24.75
CA GLU A 115 5.67 -4.93 25.76
C GLU A 115 4.88 -6.07 25.14
N ALA A 116 4.79 -7.20 25.86
CA ALA A 116 3.96 -8.33 25.44
C ALA A 116 2.47 -7.98 25.58
N ILE A 117 1.68 -8.31 24.57
CA ILE A 117 0.22 -8.24 24.64
C ILE A 117 -0.30 -9.56 25.21
N GLN A 118 -1.34 -9.49 26.04
CA GLN A 118 -1.94 -10.67 26.64
C GLN A 118 -2.45 -11.63 25.56
N SER A 119 -1.96 -12.85 25.58
CA SER A 119 -2.49 -13.93 24.76
C SER A 119 -3.84 -14.43 25.31
N PRO A 120 -4.72 -15.00 24.46
CA PRO A 120 -5.94 -15.65 24.95
C PRO A 120 -5.62 -16.72 26.00
N PRO A 121 -6.54 -17.01 26.93
CA PRO A 121 -6.35 -18.05 27.93
C PRO A 121 -6.00 -19.39 27.31
N GLU A 122 -5.14 -20.16 27.97
CA GLU A 122 -4.85 -21.55 27.61
C GLU A 122 -6.14 -22.37 27.52
N GLY A 123 -6.23 -23.24 26.52
CA GLY A 123 -7.41 -24.07 26.29
C GLY A 123 -8.19 -23.76 25.01
N LEU A 124 -8.05 -22.53 24.46
CA LEU A 124 -8.59 -22.19 23.15
C LEU A 124 -7.63 -22.56 22.00
N CYS A 125 -6.35 -22.71 22.33
CA CYS A 125 -5.29 -23.20 21.47
C CYS A 125 -4.48 -24.20 22.31
N GLY A 126 -4.13 -25.34 21.82
CA GLY A 126 -3.23 -26.28 22.55
C GLY A 126 -1.94 -25.56 22.99
N SER A 127 -1.28 -26.08 24.03
CA SER A 127 -0.03 -25.51 24.53
C SER A 127 1.02 -25.36 23.43
N GLY A 128 1.62 -24.17 23.29
CA GLY A 128 2.65 -23.87 22.31
C GLY A 128 2.13 -23.28 20.99
N ASN A 129 0.84 -23.03 20.83
CA ASN A 129 0.31 -22.39 19.62
C ASN A 129 0.51 -20.87 19.63
N PRO A 130 1.06 -20.30 18.56
CA PRO A 130 1.40 -18.89 18.50
C PRO A 130 0.17 -17.98 18.43
N THR A 131 0.30 -16.78 19.01
CA THR A 131 -0.62 -15.67 18.85
C THR A 131 0.14 -14.53 18.19
N LEU A 132 -0.41 -13.91 17.14
CA LEU A 132 0.26 -12.89 16.36
C LEU A 132 -0.60 -11.63 16.32
N ALA A 133 -0.03 -10.46 16.61
CA ALA A 133 -0.63 -9.18 16.26
C ALA A 133 -0.30 -8.86 14.80
N MET A 134 -1.31 -8.48 14.02
CA MET A 134 -1.22 -8.31 12.57
C MET A 134 -1.49 -6.88 12.13
N GLY A 135 -2.34 -6.15 12.83
CA GLY A 135 -2.70 -4.78 12.50
C GLY A 135 -3.10 -3.98 13.74
N VAL A 136 -3.10 -2.66 13.62
CA VAL A 136 -3.46 -1.73 14.68
C VAL A 136 -4.32 -0.60 14.11
N SER A 137 -5.30 -0.12 14.89
CA SER A 137 -6.15 1.03 14.53
C SER A 137 -5.35 2.33 14.44
N GLY A 138 -5.94 3.33 13.81
CA GLY A 138 -5.29 4.62 13.59
C GLY A 138 -4.84 5.31 14.88
N ASP A 139 -5.62 5.19 15.95
CA ASP A 139 -5.33 5.75 17.28
C ASP A 139 -4.48 4.81 18.18
N GLY A 140 -4.12 3.61 17.69
CA GLY A 140 -3.32 2.65 18.43
C GLY A 140 -4.05 1.91 19.58
N THR A 141 -5.38 2.07 19.71
CA THR A 141 -6.15 1.49 20.81
C THR A 141 -6.68 0.09 20.53
N VAL A 142 -6.94 -0.23 19.26
CA VAL A 142 -7.42 -1.54 18.82
C VAL A 142 -6.32 -2.27 18.06
N ILE A 143 -6.01 -3.48 18.49
CA ILE A 143 -5.07 -4.36 17.80
C ILE A 143 -5.84 -5.57 17.30
N VAL A 144 -5.57 -5.99 16.07
CA VAL A 144 -6.14 -7.19 15.50
C VAL A 144 -5.05 -8.21 15.19
N GLY A 145 -5.43 -9.48 15.27
CA GLY A 145 -4.45 -10.54 15.04
C GLY A 145 -5.09 -11.90 14.94
N ILE A 146 -4.27 -12.91 15.04
CA ILE A 146 -4.68 -14.31 14.94
C ILE A 146 -4.16 -15.10 16.13
N ARG A 147 -4.98 -16.02 16.62
CA ARG A 147 -4.58 -17.08 17.54
C ARG A 147 -4.52 -18.40 16.82
N CYS A 148 -3.61 -19.28 17.24
CA CYS A 148 -3.42 -20.60 16.67
C CYS A 148 -3.19 -20.58 15.14
N PRO A 149 -2.19 -19.87 14.60
CA PRO A 149 -1.90 -19.97 13.18
C PRO A 149 -1.53 -21.41 12.82
N GLY A 150 -2.35 -22.01 11.99
CA GLY A 150 -2.26 -23.41 11.59
C GLY A 150 -3.60 -23.84 10.98
N ASN A 151 -3.95 -25.12 11.12
CA ASN A 151 -5.15 -25.66 10.49
C ASN A 151 -6.48 -25.07 11.00
N SER A 152 -6.44 -24.25 12.04
CA SER A 152 -7.62 -23.65 12.67
C SER A 152 -7.35 -22.25 13.23
N SER A 153 -6.69 -21.41 12.44
CA SER A 153 -6.44 -20.00 12.84
C SER A 153 -7.74 -19.23 13.01
N ARG A 154 -7.81 -18.38 14.04
CA ARG A 154 -8.98 -17.54 14.38
C ARG A 154 -8.58 -16.10 14.54
N PRO A 155 -9.29 -15.14 13.94
CA PRO A 155 -9.05 -13.72 14.14
C PRO A 155 -9.50 -13.29 15.53
N ILE A 156 -8.68 -12.47 16.16
CA ILE A 156 -8.93 -11.89 17.47
C ILE A 156 -8.69 -10.39 17.46
N ARG A 157 -9.30 -9.71 18.41
CA ARG A 157 -9.15 -8.27 18.63
C ARG A 157 -8.85 -7.99 20.10
N TRP A 158 -7.85 -7.15 20.33
CA TRP A 158 -7.56 -6.55 21.63
C TRP A 158 -8.02 -5.10 21.62
N THR A 159 -8.71 -4.71 22.66
CA THR A 159 -8.99 -3.30 22.99
C THR A 159 -8.27 -3.05 24.30
N ALA A 160 -7.18 -2.28 24.26
CA ALA A 160 -6.34 -2.09 25.46
C ALA A 160 -7.12 -1.55 26.67
N PRO A 161 -6.91 -2.09 27.90
CA PRO A 161 -6.05 -3.21 28.32
C PRO A 161 -6.77 -4.56 28.42
N ALA A 162 -7.87 -4.76 27.67
CA ALA A 162 -8.80 -5.88 27.86
C ALA A 162 -8.28 -7.21 27.26
N THR A 163 -8.84 -8.31 27.76
CA THR A 163 -8.66 -9.66 27.20
C THR A 163 -9.09 -9.69 25.74
N PRO A 164 -8.34 -10.40 24.87
CA PRO A 164 -8.69 -10.49 23.46
C PRO A 164 -10.03 -11.20 23.26
N ILE A 165 -10.79 -10.72 22.30
CA ILE A 165 -12.07 -11.32 21.89
C ILE A 165 -11.93 -11.97 20.52
N ASP A 166 -12.60 -13.11 20.31
CA ASP A 166 -12.72 -13.74 19.00
C ASP A 166 -13.69 -12.92 18.14
N ILE A 167 -13.26 -12.56 16.94
CA ILE A 167 -14.05 -11.79 15.98
C ILE A 167 -14.39 -12.60 14.72
N GLY A 168 -14.01 -13.88 14.66
CA GLY A 168 -14.16 -14.74 13.47
C GLY A 168 -15.58 -15.16 13.13
N GLY A 169 -16.58 -14.75 13.90
CA GLY A 169 -17.98 -15.14 13.71
C GLY A 169 -18.25 -16.60 14.08
N GLU A 170 -19.48 -17.05 13.83
CA GLU A 170 -19.91 -18.44 14.09
C GLU A 170 -19.26 -19.42 13.09
N GLY A 171 -19.00 -20.62 13.57
CA GLY A 171 -18.39 -21.71 12.78
C GLY A 171 -16.91 -21.91 13.08
N GLN A 172 -16.41 -23.12 12.80
CA GLN A 172 -15.04 -23.56 13.10
C GLN A 172 -14.08 -23.41 11.91
N TYR A 173 -14.39 -22.50 10.99
CA TYR A 173 -13.54 -22.31 9.80
C TYR A 173 -12.33 -21.46 10.10
N SER A 174 -11.19 -21.88 9.57
CA SER A 174 -9.94 -21.12 9.67
C SER A 174 -10.08 -19.76 8.99
N SER A 175 -9.58 -18.72 9.63
CA SER A 175 -9.54 -17.36 9.08
C SER A 175 -8.37 -16.56 9.66
N SER A 176 -7.89 -15.57 8.92
CA SER A 176 -6.75 -14.75 9.33
C SER A 176 -6.99 -13.29 8.96
N VAL A 177 -6.85 -12.40 9.95
CA VAL A 177 -6.95 -10.94 9.77
C VAL A 177 -5.59 -10.35 9.44
N TYR A 178 -5.55 -9.29 8.60
CA TYR A 178 -4.33 -8.62 8.20
C TYR A 178 -4.26 -7.17 8.64
N ALA A 179 -5.34 -6.42 8.51
CA ALA A 179 -5.38 -5.01 8.86
C ALA A 179 -6.75 -4.62 9.42
N THR A 180 -6.80 -3.46 10.06
CA THR A 180 -8.05 -2.85 10.57
C THR A 180 -8.10 -1.38 10.17
N ASN A 181 -9.31 -0.82 10.09
CA ASN A 181 -9.55 0.57 9.76
C ASN A 181 -9.15 1.53 10.91
N ARG A 182 -9.37 2.84 10.71
CA ARG A 182 -8.89 3.90 11.63
C ARG A 182 -9.39 3.73 13.05
N ASP A 183 -10.67 3.35 13.25
CA ASP A 183 -11.29 3.18 14.57
C ASP A 183 -11.29 1.73 15.06
N GLY A 184 -10.73 0.79 14.31
CA GLY A 184 -10.70 -0.63 14.64
C GLY A 184 -12.04 -1.35 14.52
N SER A 185 -13.07 -0.71 13.95
CA SER A 185 -14.42 -1.29 13.84
C SER A 185 -14.54 -2.32 12.73
N VAL A 186 -13.74 -2.19 11.67
CA VAL A 186 -13.74 -3.08 10.50
C VAL A 186 -12.34 -3.57 10.21
N SER A 187 -12.19 -4.86 9.94
CA SER A 187 -10.91 -5.48 9.59
C SER A 187 -11.02 -6.28 8.31
N CYS A 188 -9.95 -6.34 7.54
CA CYS A 188 -9.87 -7.18 6.34
C CYS A 188 -9.18 -8.52 6.65
N CYS A 189 -9.64 -9.57 6.00
CA CYS A 189 -9.21 -10.93 6.29
C CYS A 189 -9.43 -11.88 5.11
N TRP A 190 -9.04 -13.13 5.29
CA TRP A 190 -9.59 -14.25 4.52
C TRP A 190 -10.29 -15.24 5.45
N ARG A 191 -11.21 -16.01 4.88
CA ARG A 191 -11.90 -17.13 5.52
C ARG A 191 -11.81 -18.37 4.65
N LEU A 192 -11.53 -19.51 5.26
CA LEU A 192 -11.57 -20.80 4.57
C LEU A 192 -13.05 -21.18 4.29
N ILE A 193 -13.37 -21.40 3.03
CA ILE A 193 -14.63 -21.97 2.59
C ILE A 193 -14.38 -23.48 2.42
N PRO A 194 -15.09 -24.33 3.19
CA PRO A 194 -14.87 -25.76 3.13
C PRO A 194 -15.29 -26.33 1.78
N ALA A 195 -14.68 -27.43 1.41
CA ALA A 195 -15.06 -28.21 0.25
C ALA A 195 -16.54 -28.62 0.29
N GLN A 196 -17.21 -28.44 -0.83
CA GLN A 196 -18.52 -29.02 -1.09
C GLN A 196 -18.37 -30.21 -2.03
N THR A 197 -19.44 -30.98 -2.23
CA THR A 197 -19.39 -32.15 -3.13
C THR A 197 -18.88 -31.77 -4.52
N GLY A 198 -17.72 -32.27 -4.90
CA GLY A 198 -17.08 -32.01 -6.19
C GLY A 198 -16.19 -30.76 -6.26
N THR A 199 -15.95 -30.04 -5.14
CA THR A 199 -15.03 -28.89 -5.08
C THR A 199 -13.94 -29.10 -4.04
N SER A 200 -12.85 -28.30 -4.15
CA SER A 200 -11.81 -28.18 -3.11
C SER A 200 -12.16 -27.04 -2.14
N SER A 201 -11.58 -27.04 -0.95
CA SER A 201 -11.60 -25.88 -0.06
C SER A 201 -10.81 -24.74 -0.67
N PHE A 202 -11.25 -23.49 -0.49
CA PHE A 202 -10.57 -22.29 -0.98
C PHE A 202 -10.67 -21.12 0.02
N LEU A 203 -9.77 -20.15 -0.10
CA LEU A 203 -9.73 -18.97 0.73
C LEU A 203 -10.65 -17.89 0.13
N ARG A 204 -11.46 -17.22 0.97
CA ARG A 204 -12.32 -16.13 0.54
C ARG A 204 -11.99 -14.86 1.29
N ALA A 205 -11.68 -13.80 0.55
CA ALA A 205 -11.53 -12.46 1.12
C ALA A 205 -12.82 -12.03 1.82
N ALA A 206 -12.68 -11.38 2.97
CA ALA A 206 -13.82 -10.92 3.75
C ALA A 206 -13.48 -9.64 4.54
N MET A 207 -14.54 -8.90 4.90
CA MET A 207 -14.49 -7.86 5.93
C MET A 207 -15.15 -8.38 7.20
N ILE A 208 -14.54 -8.09 8.35
CA ILE A 208 -15.05 -8.45 9.68
C ILE A 208 -15.26 -7.16 10.48
N GLY A 209 -16.49 -6.97 10.95
CA GLY A 209 -16.86 -5.96 11.95
C GLY A 209 -17.23 -6.62 13.29
N ASN A 210 -18.32 -6.15 13.90
CA ASN A 210 -18.88 -6.72 15.14
C ASN A 210 -19.90 -7.86 14.90
N GLY A 211 -19.88 -8.47 13.73
CA GLY A 211 -20.83 -9.52 13.36
C GLY A 211 -20.23 -10.60 12.48
N ASN A 212 -21.07 -11.29 11.73
CA ASN A 212 -20.60 -12.28 10.77
C ASN A 212 -19.75 -11.61 9.66
N PRO A 213 -18.69 -12.27 9.19
CA PRO A 213 -17.86 -11.76 8.12
C PRO A 213 -18.67 -11.55 6.82
N GLN A 214 -18.52 -10.38 6.21
CA GLN A 214 -19.01 -10.11 4.86
C GLN A 214 -18.02 -10.68 3.85
N LEU A 215 -18.42 -11.71 3.10
CA LEU A 215 -17.59 -12.26 2.03
C LEU A 215 -17.55 -11.30 0.84
N LEU A 216 -16.37 -11.11 0.26
CA LEU A 216 -16.15 -10.24 -0.89
C LEU A 216 -16.28 -11.03 -2.20
N GLU A 217 -16.64 -10.37 -3.29
CA GLU A 217 -16.69 -10.99 -4.62
C GLU A 217 -15.33 -11.52 -5.07
N THR A 218 -15.31 -12.45 -6.00
CA THR A 218 -14.09 -13.02 -6.59
C THR A 218 -14.12 -12.96 -8.11
N LEU A 219 -12.96 -12.93 -8.74
CA LEU A 219 -12.84 -13.01 -10.20
C LEU A 219 -13.31 -14.36 -10.75
N ASN A 220 -13.25 -15.40 -9.92
CA ASN A 220 -13.72 -16.74 -10.22
C ASN A 220 -14.33 -17.36 -8.96
N ASN A 221 -15.53 -17.89 -9.05
CA ASN A 221 -16.35 -18.35 -7.90
C ASN A 221 -15.70 -19.41 -7.00
N PHE A 222 -14.71 -20.15 -7.48
CA PHE A 222 -14.07 -21.27 -6.76
C PHE A 222 -12.55 -21.08 -6.65
N SER A 223 -12.09 -19.85 -6.61
CA SER A 223 -10.68 -19.54 -6.49
C SER A 223 -10.36 -18.76 -5.22
N ASP A 224 -9.09 -18.80 -4.83
CA ASP A 224 -8.59 -18.09 -3.68
C ASP A 224 -8.70 -16.57 -3.85
N SER A 225 -9.01 -15.90 -2.76
CA SER A 225 -8.92 -14.44 -2.64
C SER A 225 -8.55 -14.05 -1.21
N ILE A 226 -7.74 -13.01 -1.07
CA ILE A 226 -7.28 -12.50 0.24
C ILE A 226 -7.34 -10.98 0.24
N ALA A 227 -7.95 -10.42 1.28
CA ALA A 227 -7.96 -9.00 1.58
C ALA A 227 -6.75 -8.68 2.46
N LEU A 228 -5.88 -7.74 2.03
CA LEU A 228 -4.59 -7.45 2.66
C LEU A 228 -4.53 -6.06 3.31
N CYS A 229 -5.19 -5.07 2.73
CA CYS A 229 -5.22 -3.69 3.21
C CYS A 229 -6.62 -3.10 3.04
N LEU A 230 -6.89 -2.00 3.75
CA LEU A 230 -8.16 -1.28 3.62
C LEU A 230 -7.95 0.22 3.90
N THR A 231 -8.90 1.03 3.38
CA THR A 231 -8.92 2.47 3.67
C THR A 231 -9.27 2.74 5.14
N PRO A 232 -8.86 3.89 5.70
CA PRO A 232 -9.15 4.26 7.09
C PRO A 232 -10.64 4.31 7.44
N ASP A 233 -11.50 4.58 6.49
CA ASP A 233 -12.97 4.56 6.63
C ASP A 233 -13.60 3.15 6.39
N GLY A 234 -12.79 2.19 5.91
CA GLY A 234 -13.24 0.84 5.59
C GLY A 234 -14.04 0.72 4.28
N HIS A 235 -14.13 1.78 3.46
CA HIS A 235 -14.91 1.79 2.23
C HIS A 235 -14.26 1.01 1.08
N PHE A 236 -12.94 0.95 1.04
CA PHE A 236 -12.22 0.17 0.04
C PHE A 236 -11.27 -0.82 0.71
N VAL A 237 -11.14 -1.97 0.07
CA VAL A 237 -10.23 -3.04 0.48
C VAL A 237 -9.36 -3.42 -0.70
N GLY A 238 -8.06 -3.55 -0.48
CA GLY A 238 -7.11 -4.05 -1.46
C GLY A 238 -6.64 -5.46 -1.14
N GLY A 239 -6.26 -6.19 -2.17
CA GLY A 239 -5.75 -7.54 -2.02
C GLY A 239 -5.57 -8.26 -3.36
N TYR A 240 -5.89 -9.54 -3.40
CA TYR A 240 -5.87 -10.31 -4.64
C TYR A 240 -7.02 -11.31 -4.75
N SER A 241 -7.32 -11.69 -5.97
CA SER A 241 -8.22 -12.81 -6.30
C SER A 241 -7.64 -13.58 -7.47
N SER A 242 -7.61 -14.90 -7.37
CA SER A 242 -7.13 -15.75 -8.46
C SER A 242 -8.14 -15.78 -9.60
N ASP A 243 -7.64 -15.73 -10.83
CA ASP A 243 -8.45 -15.81 -12.04
C ASP A 243 -8.73 -17.28 -12.46
N THR A 244 -9.36 -17.46 -13.62
CA THR A 244 -9.67 -18.80 -14.16
C THR A 244 -8.44 -19.64 -14.54
N THR A 245 -7.26 -19.01 -14.61
CA THR A 245 -5.98 -19.69 -14.87
C THR A 245 -5.22 -20.03 -13.59
N GLY A 246 -5.75 -19.65 -12.42
CA GLY A 246 -5.10 -19.84 -11.12
C GLY A 246 -4.04 -18.79 -10.80
N GLN A 247 -3.99 -17.68 -11.56
CA GLN A 247 -3.08 -16.57 -11.30
C GLN A 247 -3.73 -15.53 -10.39
N ASP A 248 -3.00 -15.05 -9.38
CA ASP A 248 -3.45 -13.98 -8.50
C ASP A 248 -3.44 -12.65 -9.28
N LYS A 249 -4.57 -11.94 -9.25
CA LYS A 249 -4.73 -10.59 -9.80
C LYS A 249 -4.94 -9.62 -8.66
N ALA A 250 -4.19 -8.52 -8.65
CA ALA A 250 -4.45 -7.43 -7.72
C ALA A 250 -5.85 -6.87 -7.95
N VAL A 251 -6.59 -6.70 -6.88
CA VAL A 251 -7.98 -6.26 -6.93
C VAL A 251 -8.28 -5.24 -5.84
N ARG A 252 -9.32 -4.45 -6.07
CA ARG A 252 -9.96 -3.58 -5.09
C ARG A 252 -11.41 -3.99 -4.93
N TRP A 253 -11.92 -3.98 -3.70
CA TRP A 253 -13.34 -4.13 -3.38
C TRP A 253 -13.87 -2.83 -2.80
N ASN A 254 -15.12 -2.50 -3.12
CA ASN A 254 -15.83 -1.41 -2.46
C ASN A 254 -16.55 -1.90 -1.19
N ALA A 255 -17.20 -1.00 -0.44
CA ALA A 255 -17.92 -1.31 0.78
C ALA A 255 -19.08 -2.32 0.59
N ALA A 256 -19.65 -2.43 -0.62
CA ALA A 256 -20.64 -3.44 -0.96
C ALA A 256 -20.02 -4.82 -1.24
N GLY A 257 -18.69 -4.93 -1.26
CA GLY A 257 -17.93 -6.15 -1.57
C GLY A 257 -17.78 -6.44 -3.05
N GLN A 258 -18.12 -5.49 -3.93
CA GLN A 258 -17.98 -5.63 -5.38
C GLN A 258 -16.52 -5.48 -5.79
N ILE A 259 -16.08 -6.35 -6.70
CA ILE A 259 -14.68 -6.49 -7.11
C ILE A 259 -14.35 -5.66 -8.34
N GLN A 260 -13.16 -5.02 -8.31
CA GLN A 260 -12.51 -4.41 -9.47
C GLN A 260 -11.14 -5.04 -9.69
N ASN A 261 -10.91 -5.58 -10.88
CA ASN A 261 -9.58 -6.03 -11.30
C ASN A 261 -8.73 -4.81 -11.68
N LEU A 262 -7.53 -4.69 -11.08
CA LEU A 262 -6.63 -3.56 -11.32
C LEU A 262 -5.76 -3.71 -12.57
N GLY A 263 -5.90 -4.83 -13.30
CA GLY A 263 -5.13 -5.11 -14.50
C GLY A 263 -3.80 -5.81 -14.22
N SER A 264 -2.85 -5.62 -15.11
CA SER A 264 -1.51 -6.20 -15.06
C SER A 264 -0.48 -5.24 -15.64
N LEU A 265 0.79 -5.42 -15.27
CA LEU A 265 1.88 -4.63 -15.82
C LEU A 265 2.02 -4.86 -17.32
N PRO A 266 2.08 -3.81 -18.15
CA PRO A 266 2.37 -3.93 -19.56
C PRO A 266 3.85 -4.33 -19.75
N ASN A 267 4.13 -5.20 -20.72
CA ASN A 267 5.49 -5.53 -21.19
C ASN A 267 6.47 -6.00 -20.09
N TRP A 268 6.00 -6.83 -19.16
CA TRP A 268 6.83 -7.35 -18.06
C TRP A 268 8.11 -8.06 -18.50
N LEU A 269 8.06 -8.84 -19.58
CA LEU A 269 9.20 -9.62 -20.09
C LEU A 269 9.80 -9.03 -21.36
N PRO A 270 11.11 -9.21 -21.61
CA PRO A 270 11.70 -8.95 -22.93
C PRO A 270 10.94 -9.73 -24.00
N GLY A 271 10.24 -9.02 -24.91
CA GLY A 271 9.38 -9.63 -25.92
C GLY A 271 7.89 -9.35 -25.76
N GLY A 272 7.48 -8.66 -24.69
CA GLY A 272 6.12 -8.09 -24.56
C GLY A 272 5.00 -9.08 -24.25
N ASN A 273 5.32 -10.33 -23.93
CA ASN A 273 4.34 -11.34 -23.58
C ASN A 273 4.32 -11.53 -22.05
N PRO A 274 3.19 -11.30 -21.35
CA PRO A 274 3.09 -11.69 -19.95
C PRO A 274 3.29 -13.20 -19.86
N GLY A 275 4.43 -13.63 -19.28
CA GLY A 275 4.71 -15.05 -19.07
C GLY A 275 3.65 -15.69 -18.17
N PRO A 276 3.41 -17.00 -18.29
CA PRO A 276 2.53 -17.72 -17.38
C PRO A 276 3.10 -17.65 -15.95
N GLY A 277 2.24 -17.43 -14.94
CA GLY A 277 2.61 -17.50 -13.53
C GLY A 277 2.91 -16.17 -12.84
N GLN A 278 2.42 -15.04 -13.36
CA GLN A 278 2.55 -13.74 -12.69
C GLN A 278 1.43 -13.55 -11.67
N ASN A 279 1.82 -13.28 -10.42
CA ASN A 279 0.92 -13.00 -9.33
C ASN A 279 1.03 -11.53 -8.93
N TYR A 280 -0.10 -10.87 -8.74
CA TYR A 280 -0.22 -9.47 -8.37
C TYR A 280 -0.96 -9.33 -7.05
N ARG A 281 -0.43 -8.54 -6.11
CA ARG A 281 -1.03 -8.33 -4.80
C ARG A 281 -1.05 -6.85 -4.46
N ALA A 282 -2.23 -6.31 -4.18
CA ALA A 282 -2.39 -4.97 -3.63
C ALA A 282 -2.11 -5.02 -2.13
N THR A 283 -1.09 -4.30 -1.67
CA THR A 283 -0.59 -4.34 -0.29
C THR A 283 -0.77 -3.03 0.46
N GLY A 284 -0.98 -1.92 -0.26
CA GLY A 284 -1.24 -0.60 0.30
C GLY A 284 -2.27 0.16 -0.51
N ILE A 285 -3.06 1.00 0.16
CA ILE A 285 -4.13 1.79 -0.41
C ILE A 285 -4.17 3.18 0.25
N SER A 286 -4.33 4.25 -0.55
CA SER A 286 -4.49 5.63 -0.03
C SER A 286 -5.82 5.81 0.70
N GLU A 287 -5.96 6.91 1.47
CA GLU A 287 -7.16 7.17 2.28
C GLU A 287 -8.44 7.22 1.44
N ASP A 288 -8.37 7.78 0.24
CA ASP A 288 -9.49 7.89 -0.70
C ASP A 288 -9.71 6.63 -1.58
N GLY A 289 -8.85 5.63 -1.45
CA GLY A 289 -8.91 4.39 -2.22
C GLY A 289 -8.47 4.53 -3.69
N ARG A 290 -7.96 5.69 -4.13
CA ARG A 290 -7.62 5.98 -5.54
C ARG A 290 -6.25 5.54 -5.96
N ILE A 291 -5.30 5.45 -5.01
CA ILE A 291 -3.95 4.98 -5.25
C ILE A 291 -3.78 3.63 -4.56
N ILE A 292 -3.36 2.65 -5.32
CA ILE A 292 -3.06 1.33 -4.81
C ILE A 292 -1.63 0.99 -5.20
N VAL A 293 -0.89 0.46 -4.24
CA VAL A 293 0.46 -0.03 -4.47
C VAL A 293 0.57 -1.50 -4.12
N GLY A 294 1.57 -2.15 -4.66
CA GLY A 294 1.74 -3.56 -4.40
C GLY A 294 2.98 -4.17 -5.05
N SER A 295 2.96 -5.48 -5.12
CA SER A 295 3.99 -6.27 -5.77
C SER A 295 3.41 -7.18 -6.84
N ALA A 296 4.23 -7.42 -7.83
CA ALA A 296 4.04 -8.41 -8.84
C ALA A 296 5.24 -9.37 -8.80
N ASP A 297 4.98 -10.66 -8.70
CA ASP A 297 5.99 -11.71 -8.69
C ASP A 297 5.79 -12.64 -9.89
N SER A 298 6.89 -13.10 -10.43
CA SER A 298 6.91 -14.20 -11.40
C SER A 298 7.39 -15.47 -10.71
N ASN A 299 7.21 -16.61 -11.37
CA ASN A 299 7.79 -17.87 -10.90
C ASN A 299 9.34 -17.88 -10.96
N ASN A 300 9.97 -16.82 -11.47
CA ASN A 300 11.42 -16.71 -11.54
C ASN A 300 11.94 -15.86 -10.37
N PRO A 301 12.80 -16.40 -9.52
CA PRO A 301 13.41 -15.64 -8.42
C PRO A 301 14.14 -14.38 -8.93
N GLY A 302 13.88 -13.24 -8.30
CA GLY A 302 14.55 -11.97 -8.62
C GLY A 302 13.82 -11.09 -9.62
N GLU A 303 12.71 -11.54 -10.17
CA GLU A 303 11.87 -10.77 -11.10
C GLU A 303 10.69 -10.06 -10.42
N GLU A 304 10.73 -9.88 -9.09
CA GLU A 304 9.70 -9.12 -8.40
C GLU A 304 9.71 -7.65 -8.84
N ARG A 305 8.52 -7.05 -8.94
CA ARG A 305 8.33 -5.66 -9.30
C ARG A 305 7.30 -4.97 -8.41
N GLY A 306 7.70 -3.84 -7.84
CA GLY A 306 6.74 -2.92 -7.22
C GLY A 306 5.87 -2.27 -8.30
N PHE A 307 4.59 -2.14 -8.03
CA PHE A 307 3.67 -1.41 -8.90
C PHE A 307 2.93 -0.32 -8.16
N LEU A 308 2.44 0.64 -8.89
CA LEU A 308 1.40 1.57 -8.49
C LEU A 308 0.22 1.48 -9.48
N TRP A 309 -0.97 1.73 -8.98
CA TRP A 309 -2.18 1.79 -9.76
C TRP A 309 -2.99 3.03 -9.39
N THR A 310 -3.51 3.71 -10.39
CA THR A 310 -4.58 4.68 -10.28
C THR A 310 -5.58 4.43 -11.38
N GLU A 311 -6.81 4.96 -11.26
CA GLU A 311 -7.83 4.79 -12.30
C GLU A 311 -7.38 5.42 -13.64
N ALA A 312 -6.67 6.54 -13.59
CA ALA A 312 -6.19 7.25 -14.78
C ALA A 312 -4.98 6.57 -15.44
N LEU A 313 -4.05 6.01 -14.66
CA LEU A 313 -2.81 5.41 -15.19
C LEU A 313 -2.97 3.92 -15.51
N GLY A 314 -3.98 3.24 -14.91
CA GLY A 314 -3.95 1.80 -14.82
C GLY A 314 -2.80 1.31 -13.94
N MET A 315 -2.40 0.05 -14.10
CA MET A 315 -1.25 -0.53 -13.38
C MET A 315 0.06 -0.23 -14.10
N VAL A 316 1.01 0.40 -13.40
CA VAL A 316 2.35 0.72 -13.91
C VAL A 316 3.42 0.25 -12.92
N GLY A 317 4.56 -0.22 -13.43
CA GLY A 317 5.70 -0.58 -12.58
C GLY A 317 6.38 0.66 -11.99
N LEU A 318 6.81 0.58 -10.73
CA LEU A 318 7.48 1.71 -10.07
C LEU A 318 8.78 2.11 -10.77
N ASN A 319 9.58 1.13 -11.23
CA ASN A 319 10.82 1.42 -11.94
C ASN A 319 10.54 2.14 -13.26
N GLU A 320 9.56 1.68 -14.02
CA GLU A 320 9.15 2.24 -15.31
C GLU A 320 8.58 3.66 -15.12
N TYR A 321 7.72 3.84 -14.10
CA TYR A 321 7.13 5.13 -13.78
C TYR A 321 8.21 6.17 -13.40
N LEU A 322 9.12 5.84 -12.48
CA LEU A 322 10.18 6.76 -12.08
C LEU A 322 11.17 7.04 -13.22
N THR A 323 11.45 6.04 -14.06
CA THR A 323 12.27 6.23 -15.26
C THR A 323 11.61 7.21 -16.24
N SER A 324 10.27 7.15 -16.40
CA SER A 324 9.53 8.10 -17.24
C SER A 324 9.59 9.53 -16.70
N LEU A 325 9.73 9.70 -15.37
CA LEU A 325 9.99 10.99 -14.73
C LEU A 325 11.47 11.43 -14.84
N GLY A 326 12.32 10.64 -15.52
CA GLY A 326 13.73 10.93 -15.77
C GLY A 326 14.67 10.57 -14.62
N PHE A 327 14.27 9.68 -13.69
CA PHE A 327 15.19 9.12 -12.69
C PHE A 327 16.11 8.08 -13.32
N ASN A 328 17.39 8.14 -12.98
CA ASN A 328 18.32 7.08 -13.31
C ASN A 328 18.31 6.04 -12.18
N LEU A 329 17.77 4.86 -12.47
CA LEU A 329 17.68 3.75 -11.53
C LEU A 329 18.76 2.69 -11.74
N ALA A 330 19.90 3.04 -12.36
CA ALA A 330 21.01 2.10 -12.52
C ALA A 330 21.45 1.53 -11.16
N GLY A 331 21.53 0.19 -11.06
CA GLY A 331 21.81 -0.50 -9.80
C GLY A 331 20.63 -0.58 -8.81
N THR A 332 19.48 0.00 -9.14
CA THR A 332 18.29 -0.01 -8.29
C THR A 332 17.15 -0.78 -8.94
N ASN A 333 16.52 -1.68 -8.18
CA ASN A 333 15.29 -2.36 -8.57
C ASN A 333 14.28 -2.32 -7.42
N LEU A 334 13.18 -1.58 -7.58
CA LEU A 334 12.12 -1.43 -6.60
C LEU A 334 11.16 -2.62 -6.74
N LYS A 335 11.34 -3.62 -5.88
CA LYS A 335 10.71 -4.94 -6.02
C LYS A 335 9.31 -5.01 -5.46
N GLN A 336 9.06 -4.34 -4.34
CA GLN A 336 7.78 -4.37 -3.64
C GLN A 336 7.46 -2.98 -3.11
N ALA A 337 6.26 -2.49 -3.38
CA ALA A 337 5.67 -1.38 -2.65
C ALA A 337 4.77 -1.96 -1.57
N VAL A 338 4.99 -1.59 -0.32
CA VAL A 338 4.28 -2.19 0.83
C VAL A 338 3.23 -1.27 1.41
N ALA A 339 3.41 0.03 1.28
CA ALA A 339 2.48 1.03 1.80
C ALA A 339 2.51 2.31 0.97
N VAL A 340 1.40 3.03 0.97
CA VAL A 340 1.25 4.37 0.43
C VAL A 340 0.66 5.28 1.52
N SER A 341 1.08 6.56 1.56
CA SER A 341 0.53 7.54 2.51
C SER A 341 -0.94 7.83 2.24
N ALA A 342 -1.62 8.41 3.22
CA ALA A 342 -3.03 8.75 3.13
C ALA A 342 -3.35 9.63 1.90
N ASP A 343 -2.51 10.61 1.64
CA ASP A 343 -2.62 11.55 0.52
C ASP A 343 -2.02 11.01 -0.81
N GLY A 344 -1.42 9.82 -0.79
CA GLY A 344 -0.81 9.19 -1.96
C GLY A 344 0.56 9.74 -2.36
N SER A 345 1.11 10.73 -1.64
CA SER A 345 2.35 11.41 -2.00
C SER A 345 3.62 10.64 -1.65
N VAL A 346 3.51 9.62 -0.78
CA VAL A 346 4.65 8.84 -0.28
C VAL A 346 4.41 7.36 -0.47
N ILE A 347 5.38 6.64 -1.02
CA ILE A 347 5.37 5.17 -1.13
C ILE A 347 6.58 4.61 -0.39
N ALA A 348 6.34 3.63 0.49
CA ALA A 348 7.39 2.82 1.11
C ALA A 348 7.43 1.41 0.53
N GLY A 349 8.64 0.85 0.47
CA GLY A 349 8.80 -0.48 -0.08
C GLY A 349 10.17 -1.09 0.15
N THR A 350 10.40 -2.19 -0.54
CA THR A 350 11.65 -2.96 -0.50
C THR A 350 12.17 -3.18 -1.91
N GLY A 351 13.47 -3.02 -2.08
CA GLY A 351 14.15 -3.17 -3.37
C GLY A 351 15.61 -3.53 -3.22
N THR A 352 16.31 -3.71 -4.33
CA THR A 352 17.76 -3.87 -4.33
C THR A 352 18.42 -2.57 -4.77
N PHE A 353 19.47 -2.19 -4.04
CA PHE A 353 20.33 -1.06 -4.32
C PHE A 353 21.76 -1.61 -4.36
N ASP A 354 22.40 -1.53 -5.51
CA ASP A 354 23.73 -2.12 -5.78
C ASP A 354 23.83 -3.60 -5.35
N GLY A 355 22.75 -4.37 -5.64
CA GLY A 355 22.65 -5.78 -5.32
C GLY A 355 22.26 -6.10 -3.86
N GLN A 356 22.12 -5.12 -2.98
CA GLN A 356 21.74 -5.31 -1.58
C GLN A 356 20.25 -5.02 -1.36
N LEU A 357 19.56 -5.92 -0.64
CA LEU A 357 18.15 -5.74 -0.28
C LEU A 357 18.02 -4.63 0.76
N ARG A 358 17.23 -3.59 0.48
CA ARG A 358 17.00 -2.44 1.36
C ARG A 358 15.58 -1.93 1.28
N SER A 359 15.17 -1.25 2.33
CA SER A 359 13.92 -0.47 2.33
C SER A 359 14.12 0.86 1.60
N PHE A 360 13.09 1.33 0.93
CA PHE A 360 13.08 2.63 0.28
C PHE A 360 11.85 3.46 0.66
N LEU A 361 11.96 4.76 0.42
CA LEU A 361 10.89 5.72 0.53
C LEU A 361 10.91 6.63 -0.71
N ILE A 362 9.80 6.73 -1.41
CA ILE A 362 9.59 7.69 -2.49
C ILE A 362 8.67 8.78 -1.95
N ARG A 363 9.01 10.05 -2.14
CA ARG A 363 8.25 11.23 -1.69
C ARG A 363 7.97 12.16 -2.85
N GLY A 364 6.96 13.02 -2.70
CA GLY A 364 6.61 14.07 -3.67
C GLY A 364 5.90 13.52 -4.90
N LEU A 365 5.26 12.35 -4.80
CA LEU A 365 4.44 11.82 -5.88
C LEU A 365 3.11 12.56 -5.95
N HIS A 366 2.74 12.99 -7.14
CA HIS A 366 1.44 13.59 -7.44
C HIS A 366 0.68 12.66 -8.39
N LEU A 367 0.15 11.57 -7.83
CA LEU A 367 -0.39 10.42 -8.59
C LEU A 367 -1.89 10.53 -8.91
N VAL A 368 -2.57 11.43 -8.28
CA VAL A 368 -4.02 11.65 -8.48
C VAL A 368 -4.21 13.09 -8.87
N ALA A 369 -5.07 13.35 -9.84
CA ALA A 369 -5.67 14.66 -9.97
C ALA A 369 -6.27 15.00 -8.59
N PRO A 370 -5.95 16.13 -8.00
CA PRO A 370 -6.43 16.52 -6.68
C PRO A 370 -7.96 16.38 -6.61
N LEU A 371 -8.50 16.05 -5.42
CA LEU A 371 -9.96 16.12 -5.16
C LEU A 371 -10.52 17.50 -5.56
N CYS A 372 -9.63 18.44 -5.77
CA CYS A 372 -9.82 19.79 -6.27
C CYS A 372 -8.99 19.92 -7.57
N PRO A 373 -9.48 19.48 -8.72
CA PRO A 373 -8.72 19.53 -9.98
C PRO A 373 -8.25 20.93 -10.37
N ALA A 374 -8.88 21.96 -9.82
CA ALA A 374 -8.54 23.35 -10.03
C ALA A 374 -7.43 23.87 -9.11
N ASP A 375 -7.01 23.11 -8.09
CA ASP A 375 -5.85 23.40 -7.23
C ASP A 375 -4.58 22.87 -7.91
N LEU A 376 -4.04 23.67 -8.81
CA LEU A 376 -2.93 23.29 -9.68
C LEU A 376 -1.57 23.31 -8.98
N ASN A 377 -1.48 23.99 -7.83
CA ASN A 377 -0.26 24.09 -7.03
C ASN A 377 -0.28 23.19 -5.77
N ALA A 378 -1.37 22.44 -5.56
CA ALA A 378 -1.59 21.50 -4.47
C ALA A 378 -1.49 22.11 -3.04
N ASN A 379 -1.87 23.38 -2.88
CA ASN A 379 -1.87 24.07 -1.60
C ASN A 379 -3.21 23.97 -0.84
N ARG A 380 -4.21 23.26 -1.40
CA ARG A 380 -5.58 23.07 -0.93
C ARG A 380 -6.47 24.32 -0.99
N VAL A 381 -6.08 25.29 -1.77
CA VAL A 381 -6.87 26.51 -2.01
C VAL A 381 -6.83 26.86 -3.49
N VAL A 382 -7.95 26.90 -4.15
CA VAL A 382 -8.03 27.41 -5.53
C VAL A 382 -8.05 28.92 -5.49
N ASP A 383 -6.97 29.56 -5.96
CA ASP A 383 -6.80 31.02 -5.92
C ASP A 383 -6.08 31.56 -7.16
N ALA A 384 -5.59 32.79 -7.05
CA ALA A 384 -4.89 33.45 -8.15
C ALA A 384 -3.58 32.78 -8.54
N GLN A 385 -2.99 31.94 -7.68
CA GLN A 385 -1.77 31.20 -8.00
C GLN A 385 -2.08 30.05 -8.98
N ASP A 386 -3.21 29.35 -8.79
CA ASP A 386 -3.66 28.30 -9.71
C ASP A 386 -4.06 28.86 -11.05
N LEU A 387 -4.74 29.99 -11.05
CA LEU A 387 -5.04 30.74 -12.27
C LEU A 387 -3.76 31.12 -13.02
N ALA A 388 -2.71 31.54 -12.32
CA ALA A 388 -1.43 31.85 -12.95
C ALA A 388 -0.78 30.63 -13.57
N VAL A 389 -0.86 29.45 -12.91
CA VAL A 389 -0.40 28.17 -13.45
C VAL A 389 -1.18 27.83 -14.72
N LEU A 390 -2.52 27.88 -14.71
CA LEU A 390 -3.34 27.59 -15.89
C LEU A 390 -2.96 28.50 -17.06
N LEU A 391 -2.84 29.79 -16.84
CA LEU A 391 -2.51 30.76 -17.89
C LEU A 391 -1.10 30.57 -18.49
N ALA A 392 -0.16 30.04 -17.70
CA ALA A 392 1.18 29.70 -18.16
C ALA A 392 1.20 28.53 -19.18
N PHE A 393 0.19 27.68 -19.15
CA PHE A 393 0.06 26.52 -20.05
C PHE A 393 -1.03 26.70 -21.11
N TRP A 394 -1.56 27.90 -21.31
CA TRP A 394 -2.65 28.17 -22.27
C TRP A 394 -2.30 27.74 -23.70
N GLY A 395 -3.13 26.87 -24.28
CA GLY A 395 -2.98 26.33 -25.63
C GLY A 395 -2.91 24.80 -25.67
N PRO A 396 -2.36 24.21 -26.75
CA PRO A 396 -2.24 22.75 -26.84
C PRO A 396 -1.45 22.18 -25.68
N ALA A 397 -2.06 21.30 -24.90
CA ALA A 397 -1.45 20.68 -23.73
C ALA A 397 -0.71 19.40 -24.14
N PRO A 398 0.51 19.12 -23.61
CA PRO A 398 1.08 17.79 -23.69
C PRO A 398 0.21 16.81 -22.88
N VAL A 399 0.14 15.57 -23.34
CA VAL A 399 -0.50 14.49 -22.59
C VAL A 399 0.00 14.52 -21.13
N PHE A 400 -0.91 14.69 -20.13
CA PHE A 400 -0.63 14.87 -18.69
C PHE A 400 -0.32 16.31 -18.21
N ALA A 401 -0.70 17.35 -18.91
CA ALA A 401 -0.62 18.70 -18.34
C ALA A 401 -1.67 18.87 -17.23
N GLN A 402 -1.24 19.18 -16.01
CA GLN A 402 -2.15 19.44 -14.88
C GLN A 402 -3.14 20.59 -15.13
N ALA A 403 -2.78 21.52 -16.00
CA ALA A 403 -3.62 22.65 -16.38
C ALA A 403 -4.74 22.28 -17.37
N ASP A 404 -4.65 21.14 -18.04
CA ASP A 404 -5.72 20.53 -18.83
C ASP A 404 -6.63 19.74 -17.89
N ILE A 405 -7.52 20.46 -17.21
CA ILE A 405 -8.34 19.92 -16.12
C ILE A 405 -9.42 18.97 -16.65
N ASN A 406 -9.89 19.21 -17.88
CA ASN A 406 -10.94 18.41 -18.51
C ASN A 406 -10.37 17.23 -19.34
N GLY A 407 -9.05 17.18 -19.60
CA GLY A 407 -8.36 16.09 -20.29
C GLY A 407 -8.55 16.08 -21.82
N ASP A 408 -8.93 17.21 -22.44
CA ASP A 408 -9.18 17.30 -23.87
C ASP A 408 -7.92 17.64 -24.71
N GLN A 409 -6.76 17.74 -24.08
CA GLN A 409 -5.44 18.07 -24.63
C GLN A 409 -5.28 19.53 -25.06
N ILE A 410 -6.15 20.41 -24.58
CA ILE A 410 -6.07 21.85 -24.82
C ILE A 410 -6.36 22.56 -23.51
N VAL A 411 -5.44 23.40 -23.03
CA VAL A 411 -5.71 24.32 -21.91
C VAL A 411 -6.39 25.57 -22.46
N ASP A 412 -7.69 25.74 -22.17
CA ASP A 412 -8.50 26.81 -22.70
C ASP A 412 -9.54 27.36 -21.70
N SER A 413 -10.56 28.03 -22.23
CA SER A 413 -11.63 28.60 -21.41
C SER A 413 -12.47 27.56 -20.65
N SER A 414 -12.47 26.30 -21.06
CA SER A 414 -13.15 25.22 -20.37
C SER A 414 -12.44 24.90 -19.05
N ASP A 415 -11.10 24.85 -19.06
CA ASP A 415 -10.29 24.64 -17.86
C ASP A 415 -10.35 25.85 -16.92
N LEU A 416 -10.33 27.06 -17.50
CA LEU A 416 -10.55 28.29 -16.73
C LEU A 416 -11.89 28.26 -15.98
N ALA A 417 -12.94 27.75 -16.60
CA ALA A 417 -14.24 27.64 -15.95
C ALA A 417 -14.20 26.69 -14.73
N PHE A 418 -13.40 25.61 -14.76
CA PHE A 418 -13.18 24.76 -13.59
C PHE A 418 -12.52 25.52 -12.44
N ILE A 419 -11.44 26.29 -12.69
CA ILE A 419 -10.80 27.11 -11.64
C ILE A 419 -11.79 28.09 -11.04
N LEU A 420 -12.53 28.81 -11.88
CA LEU A 420 -13.47 29.82 -11.39
C LEU A 420 -14.66 29.21 -10.61
N SER A 421 -15.10 28.01 -10.98
CA SER A 421 -16.18 27.29 -10.29
C SER A 421 -15.76 26.70 -8.95
N ALA A 422 -14.47 26.39 -8.78
CA ALA A 422 -13.91 25.75 -7.60
C ALA A 422 -13.19 26.74 -6.66
N TRP A 423 -13.30 28.04 -6.90
CA TRP A 423 -12.56 29.08 -6.18
C TRP A 423 -12.80 29.04 -4.67
N GLY A 424 -11.72 28.94 -3.88
CA GLY A 424 -11.74 28.86 -2.42
C GLY A 424 -11.04 27.61 -1.89
N SER A 425 -11.33 27.24 -0.64
CA SER A 425 -10.75 26.05 -0.03
C SER A 425 -11.26 24.78 -0.70
N CYS A 426 -10.36 23.86 -1.00
CA CYS A 426 -10.72 22.55 -1.50
C CYS A 426 -11.53 21.75 -0.45
N PRO A 427 -12.49 20.91 -0.87
CA PRO A 427 -13.17 20.01 0.04
C PRO A 427 -12.18 19.09 0.78
N ASN A 428 -12.42 18.84 2.07
CA ASN A 428 -11.65 17.86 2.86
C ASN A 428 -12.01 16.46 2.45
#